data_7084e8c96101bc7ce9ba73f9a67fbb62
#
_entry.id   7084e8c96101bc7ce9ba73f9a67fbb62
#
_cell.length_a   1.000
_cell.length_b   1.000
_cell.length_c   1.000
_cell.angle_alpha   90.00
_cell.angle_beta   90.00
_cell.angle_gamma   90.00
#
_symmetry.space_group_name_H-M   'P 1'
#
loop_
_entity.id
_entity.type
_entity.pdbx_description
1 polymer ?
#
loop_
_entity_poly.entity_id
_entity_poly.type
_entity_poly.pdbx_seq_one_letter_code
_entity_poly.pdbx_strand_id
1 'polypeptide(L)'
;MAFIQLIEITSSRVSEIEALTEEWQAQTEGQRTAVRGTLTQDRDRPGTYLQIVEFGSYEDAMANSRLPATAAFAAQLAALCDGPPVFRNLDVISVEEM
;
A
#
# COMPACT_ATOMS: atom_id res chain seq x y z
N MET A 1 -14.05 -7.53 10.41
CA MET A 1 -12.84 -8.36 10.26
C MET A 1 -11.76 -7.54 9.61
N ALA A 2 -10.58 -7.53 10.18
CA ALA A 2 -9.46 -6.76 9.64
C ALA A 2 -9.00 -7.31 8.29
N PHE A 3 -8.46 -6.41 7.49
CA PHE A 3 -8.09 -6.69 6.12
C PHE A 3 -6.72 -6.07 5.82
N ILE A 4 -5.89 -6.76 5.08
CA ILE A 4 -4.58 -6.26 4.66
C ILE A 4 -4.49 -6.30 3.14
N GLN A 5 -4.06 -5.18 2.54
CA GLN A 5 -3.64 -5.17 1.16
C GLN A 5 -2.11 -5.19 1.13
N LEU A 6 -1.57 -6.20 0.47
CA LEU A 6 -0.13 -6.35 0.30
C LEU A 6 0.22 -5.97 -1.14
N ILE A 7 1.18 -5.07 -1.30
CA ILE A 7 1.62 -4.62 -2.62
C ILE A 7 3.10 -4.95 -2.77
N GLU A 8 3.41 -5.87 -3.68
CA GLU A 8 4.78 -6.21 -3.99
C GLU A 8 5.28 -5.29 -5.10
N ILE A 9 6.40 -4.62 -4.86
CA ILE A 9 6.97 -3.58 -5.71
C ILE A 9 8.41 -3.94 -6.02
N THR A 10 8.78 -3.90 -7.31
CA THR A 10 10.16 -3.98 -7.75
C THR A 10 10.54 -2.63 -8.35
N SER A 11 11.52 -1.96 -7.78
CA SER A 11 11.88 -0.60 -8.19
C SER A 11 13.29 -0.24 -7.75
N SER A 12 13.96 0.59 -8.52
CA SER A 12 15.20 1.25 -8.14
C SER A 12 14.96 2.68 -7.63
N ARG A 13 13.68 3.09 -7.46
CA ARG A 13 13.28 4.47 -7.19
C ARG A 13 12.47 4.57 -5.91
N VAL A 14 12.87 3.85 -4.86
CA VAL A 14 12.11 3.78 -3.61
C VAL A 14 11.93 5.14 -2.94
N SER A 15 12.92 6.04 -3.05
CA SER A 15 12.81 7.39 -2.48
C SER A 15 11.66 8.18 -3.11
N GLU A 16 11.45 8.01 -4.41
CA GLU A 16 10.34 8.65 -5.10
C GLU A 16 9.02 8.02 -4.72
N ILE A 17 9.00 6.72 -4.46
CA ILE A 17 7.81 6.01 -3.96
C ILE A 17 7.45 6.51 -2.57
N GLU A 18 8.43 6.72 -1.70
CA GLU A 18 8.20 7.28 -0.36
C GLU A 18 7.60 8.68 -0.45
N ALA A 19 8.13 9.53 -1.33
CA ALA A 19 7.62 10.88 -1.53
C ALA A 19 6.18 10.85 -2.07
N LEU A 20 5.89 9.93 -2.98
CA LEU A 20 4.54 9.74 -3.53
C LEU A 20 3.56 9.31 -2.44
N THR A 21 3.99 8.43 -1.54
CA THR A 21 3.17 7.99 -0.41
C THR A 21 2.86 9.14 0.55
N GLU A 22 3.84 9.99 0.85
CA GLU A 22 3.63 11.16 1.69
C GLU A 22 2.63 12.13 1.05
N GLU A 23 2.72 12.34 -0.24
CA GLU A 23 1.77 13.17 -0.98
C GLU A 23 0.36 12.60 -0.91
N TRP A 24 0.22 11.29 -1.10
CA TRP A 24 -1.08 10.61 -0.97
C TRP A 24 -1.67 10.77 0.43
N GLN A 25 -0.83 10.63 1.47
CA GLN A 25 -1.29 10.83 2.85
C GLN A 25 -1.83 12.23 3.07
N ALA A 26 -1.15 13.25 2.54
CA ALA A 26 -1.61 14.64 2.66
C ALA A 26 -2.93 14.85 1.92
N GLN A 27 -3.06 14.30 0.73
CA GLN A 27 -4.25 14.46 -0.10
C GLN A 27 -5.48 13.71 0.43
N THR A 28 -5.27 12.65 1.19
CA THR A 28 -6.36 11.82 1.70
C THR A 28 -6.66 12.01 3.18
N GLU A 29 -6.04 12.99 3.80
CA GLU A 29 -6.28 13.29 5.22
C GLU A 29 -7.77 13.54 5.46
N GLY A 30 -8.33 12.85 6.45
CA GLY A 30 -9.76 12.94 6.76
C GLY A 30 -10.65 12.11 5.87
N GLN A 31 -10.13 11.52 4.80
CA GLN A 31 -10.91 10.72 3.85
C GLN A 31 -10.50 9.26 3.81
N ARG A 32 -9.22 8.97 4.06
CA ARG A 32 -8.74 7.59 3.95
C ARG A 32 -9.26 6.72 5.10
N THR A 33 -9.51 5.46 4.76
CA THR A 33 -9.94 4.44 5.71
C THR A 33 -8.79 3.52 6.12
N ALA A 34 -7.63 3.68 5.49
CA ALA A 34 -6.43 2.94 5.88
C ALA A 34 -6.01 3.29 7.30
N VAL A 35 -5.73 2.28 8.11
CA VAL A 35 -5.35 2.43 9.52
C VAL A 35 -3.84 2.63 9.65
N ARG A 36 -3.07 1.87 8.85
CA ARG A 36 -1.62 1.90 8.92
C ARG A 36 -1.04 1.45 7.58
N GLY A 37 0.07 2.06 7.19
CA GLY A 37 0.86 1.61 6.06
C GLY A 37 2.29 1.36 6.53
N THR A 38 2.88 0.25 6.09
CA THR A 38 4.25 -0.13 6.42
C THR A 38 4.97 -0.50 5.13
N LEU A 39 6.01 0.25 4.80
CA LEU A 39 6.86 -0.09 3.66
C LEU A 39 8.06 -0.89 4.16
N THR A 40 8.25 -2.07 3.59
CA THR A 40 9.35 -2.97 3.95
C THR A 40 10.22 -3.24 2.74
N GLN A 41 11.48 -3.53 2.99
CA GLN A 41 12.42 -4.00 1.97
C GLN A 41 12.65 -5.50 2.18
N ASP A 42 12.59 -6.28 1.10
CA ASP A 42 12.93 -7.69 1.18
C ASP A 42 14.44 -7.81 1.33
N ARG A 43 14.86 -8.32 2.49
CA ARG A 43 16.29 -8.43 2.81
C ARG A 43 17.04 -9.34 1.83
N ASP A 44 16.36 -10.34 1.31
CA ASP A 44 16.97 -11.39 0.49
C ASP A 44 16.82 -11.15 -1.02
N ARG A 45 16.03 -10.14 -1.40
CA ARG A 45 15.81 -9.76 -2.81
C ARG A 45 15.98 -8.25 -2.98
N PRO A 46 17.20 -7.76 -3.24
CA PRO A 46 17.43 -6.32 -3.43
C PRO A 46 16.51 -5.74 -4.52
N GLY A 47 15.99 -4.55 -4.25
CA GLY A 47 15.07 -3.88 -5.18
C GLY A 47 13.62 -4.33 -5.08
N THR A 48 13.32 -5.28 -4.20
CA THR A 48 11.95 -5.75 -3.95
C THR A 48 11.46 -5.19 -2.61
N TYR A 49 10.26 -4.61 -2.63
CA TYR A 49 9.64 -3.99 -1.46
C TYR A 49 8.22 -4.50 -1.30
N LEU A 50 7.75 -4.57 -0.07
CA LEU A 50 6.38 -4.92 0.25
C LEU A 50 5.75 -3.76 1.01
N GLN A 51 4.68 -3.20 0.44
CA GLN A 51 3.85 -2.21 1.10
C GLN A 51 2.69 -2.94 1.75
N ILE A 52 2.57 -2.80 3.06
CA ILE A 52 1.52 -3.47 3.84
C ILE A 52 0.55 -2.39 4.30
N VAL A 53 -0.69 -2.46 3.81
CA VAL A 53 -1.71 -1.49 4.16
C VAL A 53 -2.81 -2.19 4.96
N GLU A 54 -3.07 -1.70 6.16
CA GLU A 54 -4.04 -2.29 7.08
C GLU A 54 -5.35 -1.51 7.09
N PHE A 55 -6.45 -2.23 7.04
CA PHE A 55 -7.82 -1.67 7.08
C PHE A 55 -8.64 -2.39 8.15
N GLY A 56 -9.69 -1.71 8.63
CA GLY A 56 -10.63 -2.33 9.57
C GLY A 56 -11.50 -3.41 8.93
N SER A 57 -11.73 -3.32 7.62
CA SER A 57 -12.58 -4.26 6.88
C SER A 57 -12.25 -4.22 5.39
N TYR A 58 -12.76 -5.22 4.66
CA TYR A 58 -12.69 -5.24 3.20
C TYR A 58 -13.43 -4.05 2.59
N GLU A 59 -14.59 -3.70 3.14
CA GLU A 59 -15.38 -2.57 2.68
C GLU A 59 -14.63 -1.25 2.81
N ASP A 60 -13.87 -1.09 3.91
CA ASP A 60 -13.02 0.08 4.10
C ASP A 60 -11.91 0.14 3.04
N ALA A 61 -11.31 -1.01 2.71
CA ALA A 61 -10.29 -1.07 1.66
C ALA A 61 -10.86 -0.68 0.32
N MET A 62 -12.08 -1.13 0.00
CA MET A 62 -12.75 -0.78 -1.26
C MET A 62 -13.11 0.70 -1.30
N ALA A 63 -13.57 1.28 -0.19
CA ALA A 63 -13.83 2.71 -0.11
C ALA A 63 -12.56 3.53 -0.35
N ASN A 64 -11.45 3.09 0.24
CA ASN A 64 -10.15 3.77 0.07
C ASN A 64 -9.70 3.73 -1.40
N SER A 65 -9.90 2.62 -2.09
CA SER A 65 -9.50 2.47 -3.50
C SER A 65 -10.32 3.34 -4.45
N ARG A 66 -11.51 3.77 -4.04
CA ARG A 66 -12.37 4.65 -4.83
C ARG A 66 -12.02 6.11 -4.72
N LEU A 67 -11.16 6.50 -3.77
CA LEU A 67 -10.73 7.89 -3.64
C LEU A 67 -9.94 8.30 -4.90
N PRO A 68 -10.24 9.46 -5.49
CA PRO A 68 -9.49 9.93 -6.67
C PRO A 68 -7.98 9.98 -6.46
N ALA A 69 -7.55 10.42 -5.27
CA ALA A 69 -6.13 10.47 -4.93
C ALA A 69 -5.49 9.07 -4.90
N THR A 70 -6.24 8.04 -4.48
CA THR A 70 -5.74 6.67 -4.46
C THR A 70 -5.59 6.10 -5.87
N ALA A 71 -6.54 6.40 -6.76
CA ALA A 71 -6.44 6.00 -8.16
C ALA A 71 -5.23 6.66 -8.84
N ALA A 72 -5.00 7.94 -8.58
CA ALA A 72 -3.84 8.68 -9.09
C ALA A 72 -2.53 8.10 -8.54
N PHE A 73 -2.51 7.79 -7.25
CA PHE A 73 -1.36 7.15 -6.60
C PHE A 73 -1.01 5.83 -7.28
N ALA A 74 -1.99 4.98 -7.53
CA ALA A 74 -1.78 3.67 -8.15
C ALA A 74 -1.12 3.81 -9.54
N ALA A 75 -1.59 4.77 -10.34
CA ALA A 75 -1.03 5.02 -11.67
C ALA A 75 0.42 5.52 -11.60
N GLN A 76 0.69 6.46 -10.67
CA GLN A 76 2.02 7.02 -10.48
C GLN A 76 2.98 5.99 -9.89
N LEU A 77 2.52 5.14 -8.99
CA LEU A 77 3.32 4.04 -8.43
C LEU A 77 3.75 3.09 -9.53
N ALA A 78 2.84 2.68 -10.40
CA ALA A 78 3.15 1.79 -11.51
C ALA A 78 4.24 2.36 -12.40
N ALA A 79 4.24 3.68 -12.63
CA ALA A 79 5.27 4.35 -13.44
C ALA A 79 6.66 4.34 -12.79
N LEU A 80 6.73 4.20 -11.47
CA LEU A 80 8.00 4.15 -10.74
C LEU A 80 8.54 2.74 -10.55
N CYS A 81 7.79 1.72 -10.96
CA CYS A 81 8.16 0.32 -10.81
C CYS A 81 8.78 -0.25 -12.08
N ASP A 82 9.65 -1.27 -11.91
CA ASP A 82 10.31 -1.96 -13.03
C ASP A 82 9.40 -3.01 -13.68
N GLY A 83 8.20 -3.16 -13.17
CA GLY A 83 7.16 -4.03 -13.70
C GLY A 83 5.88 -3.71 -12.96
N PRO A 84 4.74 -4.31 -13.34
CA PRO A 84 3.49 -4.01 -12.65
C PRO A 84 3.55 -4.44 -11.19
N PRO A 85 3.11 -3.58 -10.24
CA PRO A 85 2.98 -3.99 -8.84
C PRO A 85 2.01 -5.16 -8.72
N VAL A 86 2.28 -6.06 -7.78
CA VAL A 86 1.41 -7.21 -7.52
C VAL A 86 0.61 -6.93 -6.26
N PHE A 87 -0.72 -6.92 -6.38
CA PHE A 87 -1.63 -6.67 -5.27
C PHE A 87 -2.20 -7.98 -4.75
N ARG A 88 -2.17 -8.16 -3.43
CA ARG A 88 -2.81 -9.30 -2.76
C ARG A 88 -3.74 -8.80 -1.69
N ASN A 89 -4.94 -9.34 -1.68
CA ASN A 89 -5.98 -8.98 -0.72
C ASN A 89 -6.07 -10.09 0.31
N LEU A 90 -5.82 -9.76 1.57
CA LEU A 90 -5.68 -10.73 2.65
C LEU A 90 -6.70 -10.47 3.75
N ASP A 91 -7.52 -11.46 4.05
CA ASP A 91 -8.39 -11.41 5.22
C ASP A 91 -7.59 -11.87 6.43
N VAL A 92 -7.61 -11.07 7.49
CA VAL A 92 -6.94 -11.44 8.74
C VAL A 92 -7.78 -12.48 9.46
N ILE A 93 -7.21 -13.66 9.67
CA ILE A 93 -7.90 -14.75 10.37
C ILE A 93 -7.68 -14.66 11.87
N SER A 94 -6.45 -14.37 12.29
CA SER A 94 -6.15 -14.25 13.71
C SER A 94 -4.94 -13.34 13.91
N VAL A 95 -4.89 -12.70 15.06
CA VAL A 95 -3.76 -11.91 15.54
C VAL A 95 -3.44 -12.39 16.94
N GLU A 96 -2.20 -12.73 17.19
CA GLU A 96 -1.75 -13.22 18.49
C GLU A 96 -0.64 -12.33 19.02
N GLU A 97 -0.81 -11.81 20.24
CA GLU A 97 0.23 -11.07 20.93
C GLU A 97 1.28 -12.06 21.48
N MET A 98 2.56 -11.76 21.28
CA MET A 98 3.65 -12.63 21.71
C MET A 98 4.64 -11.91 22.63
#